data_a7ab3cb7e6b88f22828870cd4bcfc07a
#
_entry.id   a7ab3cb7e6b88f22828870cd4bcfc07a
#
_cell.length_a   1.000
_cell.length_b   1.000
_cell.length_c   1.000
_cell.angle_alpha   90.00
_cell.angle_beta   90.00
_cell.angle_gamma   90.00
#
_symmetry.space_group_name_H-M   'P 1'
#
loop_
_entity.id
_entity.type
_entity.pdbx_description
1 polymer ?
#
loop_
_entity_poly.entity_id
_entity_poly.type
_entity_poly.pdbx_seq_one_letter_code
_entity_poly.pdbx_strand_id
1 'polypeptide(L)'
;METLILWLSLVVYFESRGEPTVCQQAVAHVVLNRTKDGDVAKTVLAPYQFSWVPEKMHNGILRPEHRPNKESPAWKQAVESALKAIYTVDLYEATHFHATYISKPKSWSNLKLVRTCGQHHFYKEIA
;
A
#
# COMPACT_ATOMS: atom_id res chain seq x y z
N MET A 1 -10.93 -8.54 10.93
CA MET A 1 -10.51 -9.08 9.61
C MET A 1 -11.04 -8.27 8.45
N GLU A 2 -12.35 -8.03 8.40
CA GLU A 2 -12.95 -7.23 7.32
C GLU A 2 -12.36 -5.83 7.21
N THR A 3 -12.17 -5.16 8.34
CA THR A 3 -11.58 -3.80 8.37
C THR A 3 -10.16 -3.80 7.85
N LEU A 4 -9.36 -4.80 8.23
CA LEU A 4 -7.99 -4.97 7.75
C LEU A 4 -7.96 -5.12 6.23
N ILE A 5 -8.79 -5.99 5.68
CA ILE A 5 -8.87 -6.24 4.24
C ILE A 5 -9.29 -4.97 3.50
N LEU A 6 -10.28 -4.24 4.03
CA LEU A 6 -10.74 -3.01 3.41
C LEU A 6 -9.63 -1.97 3.30
N TRP A 7 -8.92 -1.70 4.40
CA TRP A 7 -7.83 -0.71 4.39
C TRP A 7 -6.70 -1.11 3.46
N LEU A 8 -6.28 -2.37 3.48
CA LEU A 8 -5.25 -2.86 2.57
C LEU A 8 -5.71 -2.76 1.11
N SER A 9 -6.97 -3.10 0.84
CA SER A 9 -7.52 -3.03 -0.51
C SER A 9 -7.56 -1.60 -1.03
N LEU A 10 -7.88 -0.63 -0.19
CA LEU A 10 -7.87 0.79 -0.58
C LEU A 10 -6.45 1.24 -0.94
N VAL A 11 -5.45 0.88 -0.14
CA VAL A 11 -4.07 1.23 -0.45
C VAL A 11 -3.65 0.60 -1.78
N VAL A 12 -3.88 -0.68 -1.95
CA VAL A 12 -3.55 -1.39 -3.20
C VAL A 12 -4.23 -0.73 -4.39
N TYR A 13 -5.51 -0.42 -4.25
CA TYR A 13 -6.30 0.17 -5.32
C TYR A 13 -5.78 1.54 -5.73
N PHE A 14 -5.54 2.43 -4.77
CA PHE A 14 -5.10 3.79 -5.09
C PHE A 14 -3.62 3.88 -5.46
N GLU A 15 -2.79 2.97 -4.98
CA GLU A 15 -1.35 2.99 -5.25
C GLU A 15 -0.94 2.16 -6.47
N SER A 16 -1.60 1.04 -6.71
CA SER A 16 -1.10 0.06 -7.68
C SER A 16 -2.17 -0.57 -8.57
N ARG A 17 -3.30 0.12 -8.75
CA ARG A 17 -4.34 -0.37 -9.65
C ARG A 17 -3.75 -0.63 -11.04
N GLY A 18 -4.08 -1.79 -11.61
CA GLY A 18 -3.63 -2.17 -12.94
C GLY A 18 -2.27 -2.84 -13.00
N GLU A 19 -1.54 -2.89 -11.88
CA GLU A 19 -0.25 -3.58 -11.83
C GLU A 19 -0.45 -5.09 -11.60
N PRO A 20 0.57 -5.91 -11.89
CA PRO A 20 0.50 -7.35 -11.60
C PRO A 20 0.17 -7.62 -10.14
N THR A 21 -0.57 -8.69 -9.87
CA THR A 21 -1.02 -9.01 -8.51
C THR A 21 0.14 -9.19 -7.52
N VAL A 22 1.27 -9.75 -7.97
CA VAL A 22 2.45 -9.91 -7.11
C VAL A 22 3.01 -8.55 -6.68
N CYS A 23 2.89 -7.52 -7.53
CA CYS A 23 3.32 -6.16 -7.20
C CYS A 23 2.33 -5.49 -6.26
N GLN A 24 1.05 -5.75 -6.44
CA GLN A 24 0.01 -5.27 -5.53
C GLN A 24 0.17 -5.89 -4.14
N GLN A 25 0.52 -7.16 -4.07
CA GLN A 25 0.82 -7.82 -2.80
C GLN A 25 2.02 -7.18 -2.11
N ALA A 26 3.04 -6.78 -2.87
CA ALA A 26 4.19 -6.08 -2.32
C ALA A 26 3.80 -4.76 -1.65
N VAL A 27 2.88 -4.00 -2.27
CA VAL A 27 2.35 -2.76 -1.69
C VAL A 27 1.64 -3.04 -0.37
N ALA A 28 0.79 -4.06 -0.33
CA ALA A 28 0.09 -4.46 0.89
C ALA A 28 1.07 -4.89 1.99
N HIS A 29 2.12 -5.62 1.64
CA HIS A 29 3.14 -6.03 2.61
C HIS A 29 3.84 -4.84 3.25
N VAL A 30 4.08 -3.76 2.52
CA VAL A 30 4.66 -2.54 3.10
C VAL A 30 3.77 -2.00 4.21
N VAL A 31 2.47 -1.92 3.96
CA VAL A 31 1.52 -1.43 4.99
C VAL A 31 1.56 -2.33 6.22
N LEU A 32 1.53 -3.65 6.02
CA LEU A 32 1.60 -4.61 7.13
C LEU A 32 2.91 -4.47 7.91
N ASN A 33 4.04 -4.31 7.22
CA ASN A 33 5.34 -4.16 7.86
C ASN A 33 5.47 -2.88 8.68
N ARG A 34 4.71 -1.84 8.32
CA ARG A 34 4.70 -0.56 9.05
C ARG A 34 3.71 -0.55 10.20
N THR A 35 2.82 -1.51 10.25
CA THR A 35 1.79 -1.59 11.29
C THR A 35 2.37 -2.29 12.52
N LYS A 36 2.47 -1.56 13.64
CA LYS A 36 3.15 -2.06 14.84
C LYS A 36 2.21 -2.65 15.87
N ASP A 37 0.97 -2.19 15.89
CA ASP A 37 0.00 -2.57 16.92
C ASP A 37 -1.24 -3.27 16.35
N GLY A 38 -1.15 -3.72 15.11
CA GLY A 38 -2.28 -4.38 14.42
C GLY A 38 -3.33 -3.42 13.87
N ASP A 39 -3.15 -2.11 14.07
CA ASP A 39 -4.10 -1.10 13.60
C ASP A 39 -3.68 -0.54 12.24
N VAL A 40 -4.10 -1.21 11.18
CA VAL A 40 -3.77 -0.82 9.81
C VAL A 40 -4.37 0.54 9.46
N ALA A 41 -5.56 0.85 9.95
CA ALA A 41 -6.18 2.16 9.72
C ALA A 41 -5.28 3.28 10.20
N LYS A 42 -4.71 3.14 11.40
CA LYS A 42 -3.79 4.12 11.96
C LYS A 42 -2.55 4.30 11.08
N THR A 43 -2.01 3.21 10.54
CA THR A 43 -0.86 3.25 9.63
C THR A 43 -1.22 4.03 8.36
N VAL A 44 -2.35 3.74 7.76
CA VAL A 44 -2.78 4.37 6.50
C VAL A 44 -3.09 5.85 6.69
N LEU A 45 -3.72 6.19 7.79
CA LEU A 45 -4.14 7.57 8.08
C LEU A 45 -3.05 8.44 8.69
N ALA A 46 -1.89 7.88 9.01
CA ALA A 46 -0.78 8.65 9.57
C ALA A 46 -0.39 9.79 8.61
N PRO A 47 -0.04 10.99 9.14
CA PRO A 47 0.29 12.13 8.30
C PRO A 47 1.42 11.80 7.30
N TYR A 48 1.26 12.28 6.07
CA TYR A 48 2.25 12.16 4.99
C TYR A 48 2.58 10.73 4.54
N GLN A 49 1.80 9.74 4.93
CA GLN A 49 2.06 8.36 4.52
C GLN A 49 1.59 8.08 3.09
N PHE A 50 0.36 8.50 2.76
CA PHE A 50 -0.21 8.28 1.44
C PHE A 50 -0.84 9.59 0.95
N SER A 51 -0.41 10.05 -0.23
CA SER A 51 -0.85 11.32 -0.80
C SER A 51 -2.35 11.37 -1.11
N TRP A 52 -2.95 10.21 -1.39
CA TRP A 52 -4.38 10.16 -1.71
C TRP A 52 -5.29 10.34 -0.48
N VAL A 53 -4.75 10.13 0.73
CA VAL A 53 -5.58 10.21 1.96
C VAL A 53 -6.21 11.59 2.14
N PRO A 54 -5.45 12.71 2.17
CA PRO A 54 -6.09 14.02 2.33
C PRO A 54 -6.96 14.41 1.13
N GLU A 55 -6.64 13.92 -0.05
CA GLU A 55 -7.39 14.22 -1.27
C GLU A 55 -8.74 13.49 -1.31
N LYS A 56 -8.76 12.22 -0.90
CA LYS A 56 -9.92 11.34 -1.10
C LYS A 56 -10.71 11.05 0.17
N MET A 57 -10.18 11.40 1.33
CA MET A 57 -10.82 11.09 2.62
C MET A 57 -11.07 12.35 3.44
N HIS A 58 -12.08 12.29 4.28
CA HIS A 58 -12.40 13.35 5.24
C HIS A 58 -12.69 12.69 6.60
N ASN A 59 -11.91 13.05 7.62
CA ASN A 59 -12.04 12.48 8.96
C ASN A 59 -12.00 10.94 8.95
N GLY A 60 -11.10 10.36 8.14
CA GLY A 60 -10.95 8.91 8.06
C GLY A 60 -12.03 8.18 7.29
N ILE A 61 -12.90 8.93 6.61
CA ILE A 61 -13.99 8.37 5.81
C ILE A 61 -13.77 8.73 4.34
N LEU A 62 -13.82 7.72 3.49
CA LEU A 62 -13.66 7.91 2.06
C LEU A 62 -14.82 8.73 1.48
N ARG A 63 -14.48 9.80 0.75
CA ARG A 63 -15.49 10.64 0.11
C ARG A 63 -16.28 9.83 -0.91
N PRO A 64 -17.63 10.01 -0.99
CA PRO A 64 -18.45 9.18 -1.87
C PRO A 64 -17.98 9.14 -3.32
N GLU A 65 -17.52 10.26 -3.88
CA GLU A 65 -17.07 10.34 -5.27
C GLU A 65 -15.78 9.56 -5.54
N HIS A 66 -15.06 9.17 -4.49
CA HIS A 66 -13.81 8.41 -4.60
C HIS A 66 -13.98 6.93 -4.24
N ARG A 67 -15.18 6.51 -3.87
CA ARG A 67 -15.43 5.10 -3.54
C ARG A 67 -15.24 4.22 -4.78
N PRO A 68 -14.41 3.18 -4.68
CA PRO A 68 -14.26 2.25 -5.79
C PRO A 68 -15.60 1.57 -6.11
N ASN A 69 -15.83 1.34 -7.40
CA ASN A 69 -16.95 0.52 -7.82
C ASN A 69 -16.65 -0.94 -7.44
N LYS A 70 -17.42 -1.48 -6.50
CA LYS A 70 -17.20 -2.84 -5.96
C LYS A 70 -17.32 -3.94 -7.01
N GLU A 71 -18.01 -3.65 -8.13
CA GLU A 71 -18.16 -4.61 -9.21
C GLU A 71 -17.03 -4.52 -10.23
N SER A 72 -16.16 -3.52 -10.15
CA SER A 72 -15.08 -3.36 -11.11
C SER A 72 -14.01 -4.45 -10.94
N PRO A 73 -13.43 -4.95 -12.06
CA PRO A 73 -12.32 -5.90 -11.98
C PRO A 73 -11.12 -5.36 -11.19
N ALA A 74 -10.85 -4.06 -11.31
CA ALA A 74 -9.73 -3.43 -10.61
C ALA A 74 -9.90 -3.48 -9.08
N TRP A 75 -11.11 -3.24 -8.59
CA TRP A 75 -11.38 -3.35 -7.15
C TRP A 75 -11.29 -4.80 -6.67
N LYS A 76 -11.90 -5.72 -7.41
CA LYS A 76 -11.85 -7.14 -7.07
C LYS A 76 -10.41 -7.66 -7.03
N GLN A 77 -9.57 -7.24 -7.96
CA GLN A 77 -8.16 -7.61 -7.97
C GLN A 77 -7.43 -7.03 -6.76
N ALA A 78 -7.71 -5.78 -6.39
CA ALA A 78 -7.11 -5.15 -5.22
C ALA A 78 -7.46 -5.92 -3.94
N VAL A 79 -8.72 -6.31 -3.78
CA VAL A 79 -9.15 -7.11 -2.63
C VAL A 79 -8.46 -8.46 -2.60
N GLU A 80 -8.37 -9.14 -3.73
CA GLU A 80 -7.69 -10.42 -3.83
C GLU A 80 -6.21 -10.30 -3.47
N SER A 81 -5.53 -9.29 -3.99
CA SER A 81 -4.11 -9.04 -3.70
C SER A 81 -3.89 -8.73 -2.22
N ALA A 82 -4.76 -7.91 -1.62
CA ALA A 82 -4.69 -7.61 -0.20
C ALA A 82 -4.86 -8.87 0.65
N LEU A 83 -5.84 -9.69 0.29
CA LEU A 83 -6.11 -10.93 1.01
C LEU A 83 -4.92 -11.90 0.89
N LYS A 84 -4.36 -12.06 -0.30
CA LYS A 84 -3.19 -12.92 -0.51
C LYS A 84 -1.98 -12.45 0.28
N ALA A 85 -1.77 -11.12 0.40
CA ALA A 85 -0.65 -10.59 1.16
C ALA A 85 -0.70 -11.00 2.62
N ILE A 86 -1.90 -11.12 3.20
CA ILE A 86 -2.07 -11.53 4.60
C ILE A 86 -1.60 -12.97 4.81
N TYR A 87 -1.77 -13.83 3.81
CA TYR A 87 -1.48 -15.25 3.92
C TYR A 87 -0.17 -15.71 3.25
N THR A 88 0.58 -14.78 2.66
CA THR A 88 1.85 -15.11 2.00
C THR A 88 3.02 -14.56 2.80
N VAL A 89 4.17 -15.26 2.69
CA VAL A 89 5.41 -14.80 3.32
C VAL A 89 5.97 -13.62 2.52
N ASP A 90 6.32 -12.55 3.23
CA ASP A 90 7.03 -11.42 2.64
C ASP A 90 8.53 -11.66 2.76
N LEU A 91 9.18 -11.91 1.62
CA LEU A 91 10.61 -12.19 1.57
C LEU A 91 11.48 -10.92 1.59
N TYR A 92 10.90 -9.76 1.39
CA TYR A 92 11.64 -8.51 1.20
C TYR A 92 11.64 -7.60 2.41
N GLU A 93 10.63 -7.71 3.26
CA GLU A 93 10.50 -6.90 4.47
C GLU A 93 10.54 -5.39 4.20
N ALA A 94 10.03 -4.98 3.03
CA ALA A 94 10.05 -3.57 2.65
C ALA A 94 9.11 -2.74 3.50
N THR A 95 9.54 -1.53 3.85
CA THR A 95 8.75 -0.57 4.65
C THR A 95 8.43 0.71 3.90
N HIS A 96 9.04 0.91 2.73
CA HIS A 96 8.87 2.11 1.92
C HIS A 96 8.79 1.76 0.45
N PHE A 97 8.07 2.56 -0.31
CA PHE A 97 8.08 2.46 -1.77
C PHE A 97 7.81 3.83 -2.38
N HIS A 98 8.24 4.01 -3.62
CA HIS A 98 7.86 5.15 -4.44
C HIS A 98 7.73 4.73 -5.89
N ALA A 99 7.02 5.52 -6.68
CA ALA A 99 6.86 5.26 -8.10
C ALA A 99 8.21 5.36 -8.84
N THR A 100 8.40 4.49 -9.84
CA THR A 100 9.65 4.43 -10.60
C THR A 100 9.97 5.72 -11.34
N TYR A 101 8.94 6.53 -11.64
CA TYR A 101 9.11 7.78 -12.38
C TYR A 101 9.37 9.01 -11.48
N ILE A 102 9.56 8.82 -10.18
CA ILE A 102 10.00 9.87 -9.27
C ILE A 102 11.31 9.47 -8.63
N SER A 103 12.09 10.49 -8.18
CA SER A 103 13.36 10.23 -7.52
C SER A 103 13.15 9.77 -6.09
N LYS A 104 14.08 8.95 -5.59
CA LYS A 104 14.11 8.55 -4.19
C LYS A 104 14.17 9.79 -3.31
N PRO A 105 13.29 9.92 -2.30
CA PRO A 105 13.35 11.04 -1.37
C PRO A 105 14.71 11.11 -0.67
N LYS A 106 15.26 12.32 -0.56
CA LYS A 106 16.59 12.52 0.05
C LYS A 106 16.62 12.09 1.51
N SER A 107 15.49 12.16 2.20
CA SER A 107 15.38 11.73 3.60
C SER A 107 15.51 10.21 3.78
N TRP A 108 15.51 9.45 2.69
CA TRP A 108 15.60 7.98 2.73
C TRP A 108 17.04 7.48 2.59
N SER A 109 18.01 8.24 3.08
CA SER A 109 19.44 7.88 2.97
C SER A 109 19.80 6.58 3.70
N ASN A 110 19.02 6.22 4.73
CA ASN A 110 19.20 4.99 5.50
C ASN A 110 18.40 3.79 4.96
N LEU A 111 17.80 3.94 3.78
CA LEU A 111 17.01 2.87 3.16
C LEU A 111 17.77 2.29 1.98
N LYS A 112 17.65 0.98 1.80
CA LYS A 112 18.23 0.31 0.63
C LYS A 112 17.14 -0.30 -0.24
N LEU A 113 17.35 -0.24 -1.55
CA LEU A 113 16.47 -0.87 -2.53
C LEU A 113 16.52 -2.38 -2.37
N VAL A 114 15.36 -3.02 -2.21
CA VAL A 114 15.27 -4.48 -2.11
C VAL A 114 14.60 -5.12 -3.32
N ARG A 115 13.75 -4.40 -4.04
CA ARG A 115 13.19 -4.88 -5.29
C ARG A 115 12.52 -3.74 -6.05
N THR A 116 12.38 -3.95 -7.35
CA THR A 116 11.50 -3.16 -8.21
C THR A 116 10.41 -4.10 -8.71
N CYS A 117 9.17 -3.68 -8.60
CA CYS A 117 8.04 -4.47 -9.04
C CYS A 117 6.99 -3.55 -9.67
N GLY A 118 6.64 -3.81 -10.92
CA GLY A 118 5.73 -2.94 -11.66
C GLY A 118 6.27 -1.51 -11.73
N GLN A 119 5.47 -0.57 -11.32
CA GLN A 119 5.81 0.86 -11.36
C GLN A 119 6.38 1.37 -10.03
N HIS A 120 6.89 0.48 -9.18
CA HIS A 120 7.37 0.86 -7.84
C HIS A 120 8.73 0.28 -7.50
N HIS A 121 9.55 1.10 -6.82
CA HIS A 121 10.79 0.69 -6.14
C HIS A 121 10.49 0.52 -4.66
N PHE A 122 10.93 -0.60 -4.09
CA PHE A 122 10.70 -0.95 -2.69
C PHE A 122 12.00 -0.95 -1.90
N TYR A 123 11.93 -0.41 -0.68
CA TYR A 123 13.10 -0.21 0.19
C TYR A 123 12.86 -0.76 1.58
N LYS A 124 13.96 -1.11 2.27
CA LYS A 124 13.92 -1.43 3.69
C LYS A 124 15.04 -0.70 4.41
N GLU A 125 14.92 -0.57 5.74
CA GLU A 125 15.94 0.07 6.53
C GLU A 125 17.23 -0.74 6.50
N ILE A 126 18.38 -0.03 6.46
CA ILE A 126 19.68 -0.64 6.62
C ILE A 126 19.88 -0.88 8.11
N ALA A 127 19.97 -2.16 8.49
CA ALA A 127 20.07 -2.55 9.88
C ALA A 127 21.40 -2.10 10.52
#